data_e3f69e4005978d437e4a93aea8ee9860
#
_entry.id   e3f69e4005978d437e4a93aea8ee9860
#
_cell.length_a   1.000
_cell.length_b   1.000
_cell.length_c   1.000
_cell.angle_alpha   90.00
_cell.angle_beta   90.00
_cell.angle_gamma   90.00
#
_symmetry.space_group_name_H-M   'P 1'
#
loop_
_entity.id
_entity.type
_entity.pdbx_description
1 polymer ?
#
loop_
_entity_poly.entity_id
_entity_poly.type
_entity_poly.pdbx_seq_one_letter_code
_entity_poly.pdbx_strand_id
1 'polypeptide(L)'
;AANTLTYTLPATNLHQNERSIKSTNLMLDPEYAYHRDYVRGMKTGFTTLAGRCFVTFAQQDGHTYGLVVLGSDMNNIYRECAEILDWAFSSFSDRQLVDTETVLTTIPLTKCRTEEAVELYAAADLSGYGHADDEVTFEFSVPESTSATVKEGAVLGTATVYLDGYEMGTVDLVTHKEYVSDFRTDTKTTLLLMAALIGILIVLGFLTMVAGGGSLNLRRRNRSRRR
;
A
#
# COMPACT_ATOMS: atom_id res chain seq x y z
N ALA A 1 -30.49 19.13 19.32
CA ALA A 1 -31.74 18.63 19.93
C ALA A 1 -31.59 17.17 20.39
N ALA A 2 -31.10 16.23 19.56
CA ALA A 2 -31.04 14.80 19.92
C ALA A 2 -30.04 14.51 21.06
N ASN A 3 -29.04 15.36 21.25
CA ASN A 3 -28.01 15.24 22.30
C ASN A 3 -28.30 16.13 23.54
N THR A 4 -29.54 16.48 23.77
CA THR A 4 -29.95 17.32 24.90
C THR A 4 -30.76 16.49 25.88
N LEU A 5 -30.29 16.36 27.11
CA LEU A 5 -30.99 15.59 28.15
C LEU A 5 -32.30 16.26 28.54
N THR A 6 -32.28 17.55 28.80
CA THR A 6 -33.46 18.32 29.24
C THR A 6 -33.55 19.61 28.42
N TYR A 7 -34.77 19.95 27.99
CA TYR A 7 -35.06 21.18 27.29
C TYR A 7 -36.27 21.85 27.92
N THR A 8 -36.13 23.13 28.24
CA THR A 8 -37.22 23.93 28.80
C THR A 8 -37.95 24.70 27.71
N LEU A 9 -39.21 24.39 27.49
CA LEU A 9 -40.09 25.16 26.61
C LEU A 9 -40.57 26.40 27.36
N PRO A 10 -40.40 27.58 26.81
CA PRO A 10 -40.88 28.82 27.42
C PRO A 10 -42.41 28.84 27.48
N ALA A 11 -42.94 29.70 28.36
CA ALA A 11 -44.37 29.98 28.40
C ALA A 11 -44.88 30.54 27.07
N THR A 12 -46.09 30.20 26.71
CA THR A 12 -46.79 30.66 25.49
C THR A 12 -48.18 31.19 25.84
N ASN A 13 -48.86 31.78 24.87
CA ASN A 13 -50.25 32.22 25.05
C ASN A 13 -51.24 31.08 25.38
N LEU A 14 -50.91 29.84 25.02
CA LEU A 14 -51.71 28.62 25.30
C LEU A 14 -51.27 27.91 26.59
N HIS A 15 -50.02 28.08 27.00
CA HIS A 15 -49.42 27.48 28.18
C HIS A 15 -48.67 28.56 28.97
N GLN A 16 -49.27 29.05 30.03
CA GLN A 16 -48.76 30.17 30.84
C GLN A 16 -47.50 29.79 31.67
N ASN A 17 -47.25 28.49 31.87
CA ASN A 17 -46.09 28.01 32.61
C ASN A 17 -45.05 27.40 31.67
N GLU A 18 -43.78 27.53 32.02
CA GLU A 18 -42.67 26.79 31.39
C GLU A 18 -42.88 25.29 31.56
N ARG A 19 -42.43 24.53 30.59
CA ARG A 19 -42.52 23.07 30.58
C ARG A 19 -41.16 22.45 30.28
N SER A 20 -40.69 21.54 31.13
CA SER A 20 -39.47 20.80 30.90
C SER A 20 -39.78 19.50 30.18
N ILE A 21 -39.02 19.24 29.11
CA ILE A 21 -39.04 17.97 28.36
C ILE A 21 -37.71 17.28 28.60
N LYS A 22 -37.76 16.04 29.12
CA LYS A 22 -36.55 15.20 29.29
C LYS A 22 -36.44 14.18 28.17
N SER A 23 -35.22 13.95 27.67
CA SER A 23 -34.93 12.90 26.71
C SER A 23 -35.30 11.51 27.27
N THR A 24 -35.81 10.63 26.41
CA THR A 24 -36.03 9.24 26.78
C THR A 24 -34.76 8.38 26.63
N ASN A 25 -33.68 8.95 26.11
CA ASN A 25 -32.38 8.32 26.06
C ASN A 25 -31.66 8.49 27.40
N LEU A 26 -31.69 7.48 28.23
CA LEU A 26 -31.06 7.51 29.55
C LEU A 26 -29.54 7.51 29.52
N MET A 27 -28.90 7.08 28.37
CA MET A 27 -27.45 7.13 28.24
C MET A 27 -26.90 8.57 28.22
N LEU A 28 -27.76 9.59 28.03
CA LEU A 28 -27.38 10.99 28.13
C LEU A 28 -27.41 11.52 29.58
N ASP A 29 -27.97 10.77 30.52
CA ASP A 29 -28.11 11.16 31.92
C ASP A 29 -26.85 10.74 32.71
N PRO A 30 -26.02 11.68 33.20
CA PRO A 30 -24.81 11.38 33.95
C PRO A 30 -25.03 10.54 35.22
N GLU A 31 -26.25 10.59 35.77
CA GLU A 31 -26.61 9.82 36.97
C GLU A 31 -27.05 8.36 36.64
N TYR A 32 -27.19 8.04 35.36
CA TYR A 32 -27.62 6.71 34.93
C TYR A 32 -26.46 5.73 34.84
N ALA A 33 -26.62 4.51 35.34
CA ALA A 33 -25.58 3.49 35.43
C ALA A 33 -24.86 3.18 34.11
N TYR A 34 -25.58 3.31 33.00
CA TYR A 34 -25.03 3.02 31.64
C TYR A 34 -24.76 4.30 30.85
N HIS A 35 -24.62 5.45 31.51
CA HIS A 35 -24.15 6.67 30.88
C HIS A 35 -22.77 6.49 30.26
N ARG A 36 -22.57 7.14 29.11
CA ARG A 36 -21.25 7.20 28.43
C ARG A 36 -21.08 8.60 27.85
N ASP A 37 -20.00 9.28 28.22
CA ASP A 37 -19.67 10.62 27.76
C ASP A 37 -19.53 10.75 26.23
N TYR A 38 -19.20 9.66 25.56
CA TYR A 38 -19.07 9.59 24.12
C TYR A 38 -20.41 9.43 23.38
N VAL A 39 -21.54 9.16 24.06
CA VAL A 39 -22.85 9.01 23.40
C VAL A 39 -23.40 10.39 22.97
N ARG A 40 -23.95 10.42 21.74
CA ARG A 40 -24.45 11.65 21.08
C ARG A 40 -25.92 11.56 20.67
N GLY A 41 -26.74 11.02 21.48
CA GLY A 41 -28.19 10.85 21.24
C GLY A 41 -28.43 9.44 20.74
N MET A 42 -29.55 9.04 20.25
CA MET A 42 -30.62 9.63 19.49
C MET A 42 -31.99 9.33 20.13
N LYS A 43 -32.66 8.21 19.71
CA LYS A 43 -34.07 7.99 19.97
C LYS A 43 -34.39 6.56 20.38
N THR A 44 -35.25 6.44 21.37
CA THR A 44 -35.87 5.17 21.78
C THR A 44 -37.22 4.98 21.11
N GLY A 45 -37.62 3.73 20.93
CA GLY A 45 -38.93 3.32 20.44
C GLY A 45 -39.43 2.10 21.22
N PHE A 46 -40.77 1.99 21.31
CA PHE A 46 -41.40 0.82 21.91
C PHE A 46 -42.77 0.57 21.29
N THR A 47 -43.04 -0.67 20.97
CA THR A 47 -44.39 -1.23 20.78
C THR A 47 -44.46 -2.61 21.40
N THR A 48 -45.62 -3.08 21.72
CA THR A 48 -45.84 -4.43 22.32
C THR A 48 -45.27 -5.57 21.42
N LEU A 49 -45.35 -5.36 20.11
CA LEU A 49 -44.84 -6.35 19.14
C LEU A 49 -43.34 -6.22 18.87
N ALA A 50 -42.83 -5.00 18.79
CA ALA A 50 -41.43 -4.75 18.43
C ALA A 50 -40.48 -4.80 19.64
N GLY A 51 -40.99 -4.80 20.87
CA GLY A 51 -40.17 -4.63 22.06
C GLY A 51 -39.53 -3.24 22.14
N ARG A 52 -38.48 -3.11 22.89
CA ARG A 52 -37.66 -1.91 22.98
C ARG A 52 -36.71 -1.79 21.82
N CYS A 53 -36.67 -0.64 21.18
CA CYS A 53 -35.74 -0.31 20.12
C CYS A 53 -35.00 0.95 20.48
N PHE A 54 -33.74 1.04 20.07
CA PHE A 54 -32.90 2.20 20.33
C PHE A 54 -31.95 2.44 19.18
N VAL A 55 -31.83 3.68 18.76
CA VAL A 55 -30.80 4.17 17.84
C VAL A 55 -29.94 5.17 18.58
N THR A 56 -28.65 4.99 18.54
CA THR A 56 -27.68 5.90 19.16
C THR A 56 -26.47 6.11 18.26
N PHE A 57 -25.81 7.26 18.43
CA PHE A 57 -24.47 7.53 17.92
C PHE A 57 -23.52 7.73 19.10
N ALA A 58 -22.27 7.33 18.88
CA ALA A 58 -21.21 7.50 19.85
C ALA A 58 -19.98 8.05 19.14
N GLN A 59 -19.30 9.03 19.72
CA GLN A 59 -18.14 9.67 19.14
C GLN A 59 -17.02 9.80 20.16
N GLN A 60 -15.85 9.25 19.83
CA GLN A 60 -14.64 9.31 20.63
C GLN A 60 -13.43 9.30 19.72
N ASP A 61 -12.38 10.06 20.03
CA ASP A 61 -11.06 10.08 19.35
C ASP A 61 -11.14 10.25 17.82
N GLY A 62 -12.11 11.03 17.35
CA GLY A 62 -12.34 11.28 15.92
C GLY A 62 -13.22 10.26 15.22
N HIS A 63 -13.48 9.11 15.83
CA HIS A 63 -14.31 8.03 15.28
C HIS A 63 -15.76 8.14 15.75
N THR A 64 -16.68 7.73 14.87
CA THR A 64 -18.13 7.76 15.14
C THR A 64 -18.76 6.42 14.82
N TYR A 65 -19.40 5.82 15.82
CA TYR A 65 -20.22 4.63 15.63
C TYR A 65 -21.71 4.96 15.66
N GLY A 66 -22.47 4.26 14.81
CA GLY A 66 -23.91 4.21 14.87
C GLY A 66 -24.34 2.83 15.35
N LEU A 67 -25.22 2.77 16.36
CA LEU A 67 -25.76 1.51 16.88
C LEU A 67 -27.27 1.52 16.79
N VAL A 68 -27.81 0.43 16.27
CA VAL A 68 -29.25 0.17 16.21
C VAL A 68 -29.53 -1.14 16.93
N VAL A 69 -30.35 -1.08 17.99
CA VAL A 69 -30.82 -2.25 18.73
C VAL A 69 -32.33 -2.38 18.54
N LEU A 70 -32.78 -3.57 18.17
CA LEU A 70 -34.17 -3.88 17.93
C LEU A 70 -34.62 -5.05 18.82
N GLY A 71 -35.83 -4.99 19.34
CA GLY A 71 -36.45 -6.09 20.06
C GLY A 71 -35.87 -6.44 21.44
N SER A 72 -35.12 -5.52 22.05
CA SER A 72 -34.58 -5.70 23.40
C SER A 72 -35.65 -5.47 24.48
N ASP A 73 -35.33 -5.80 25.71
CA ASP A 73 -36.17 -5.51 26.88
C ASP A 73 -35.80 -4.18 27.58
N MET A 74 -36.66 -3.79 28.50
CA MET A 74 -36.53 -2.47 29.18
C MET A 74 -35.31 -2.38 30.09
N ASN A 75 -34.84 -3.49 30.64
CA ASN A 75 -33.78 -3.54 31.63
C ASN A 75 -32.40 -3.66 31.00
N ASN A 76 -32.34 -4.25 29.82
CA ASN A 76 -31.08 -4.64 29.16
C ASN A 76 -30.63 -3.67 28.06
N ILE A 77 -31.56 -3.01 27.35
CA ILE A 77 -31.23 -2.25 26.13
C ILE A 77 -30.07 -1.26 26.29
N TYR A 78 -30.01 -0.52 27.40
CA TYR A 78 -28.91 0.43 27.62
C TYR A 78 -27.61 -0.24 28.06
N ARG A 79 -27.71 -1.34 28.80
CA ARG A 79 -26.54 -2.17 29.14
C ARG A 79 -25.91 -2.76 27.90
N GLU A 80 -26.72 -3.37 27.05
CA GLU A 80 -26.28 -3.96 25.77
C GLU A 80 -25.63 -2.91 24.88
N CYS A 81 -26.24 -1.72 24.74
CA CYS A 81 -25.67 -0.61 23.98
C CYS A 81 -24.33 -0.15 24.55
N ALA A 82 -24.21 0.00 25.88
CA ALA A 82 -22.98 0.40 26.52
C ALA A 82 -21.87 -0.62 26.28
N GLU A 83 -22.16 -1.90 26.51
CA GLU A 83 -21.19 -3.00 26.31
C GLU A 83 -20.71 -3.10 24.86
N ILE A 84 -21.60 -2.97 23.87
CA ILE A 84 -21.23 -3.02 22.43
C ILE A 84 -20.38 -1.79 22.05
N LEU A 85 -20.75 -0.59 22.52
CA LEU A 85 -19.99 0.61 22.20
C LEU A 85 -18.63 0.64 22.90
N ASP A 86 -18.56 0.21 24.17
CA ASP A 86 -17.31 0.05 24.91
C ASP A 86 -16.37 -0.93 24.18
N TRP A 87 -16.91 -2.08 23.72
CA TRP A 87 -16.18 -3.05 22.92
C TRP A 87 -15.68 -2.43 21.60
N ALA A 88 -16.55 -1.73 20.87
CA ALA A 88 -16.18 -1.14 19.59
C ALA A 88 -15.01 -0.14 19.74
N PHE A 89 -15.10 0.78 20.72
CA PHE A 89 -14.02 1.75 20.97
C PHE A 89 -12.75 1.14 21.54
N SER A 90 -12.82 -0.01 22.22
CA SER A 90 -11.64 -0.69 22.75
C SER A 90 -10.96 -1.63 21.74
N SER A 91 -11.71 -2.14 20.76
CA SER A 91 -11.23 -3.17 19.84
C SER A 91 -10.72 -2.63 18.50
N PHE A 92 -11.20 -1.45 18.11
CA PHE A 92 -10.82 -0.83 16.84
C PHE A 92 -9.99 0.43 17.08
N SER A 93 -8.94 0.61 16.30
CA SER A 93 -8.05 1.77 16.39
C SER A 93 -7.42 2.11 15.04
N ASP A 94 -6.83 3.30 14.94
CA ASP A 94 -5.95 3.62 13.82
C ASP A 94 -4.70 2.74 13.89
N ARG A 95 -4.37 2.10 12.78
CA ARG A 95 -3.22 1.20 12.61
C ARG A 95 -2.37 1.67 11.45
N GLN A 96 -1.07 1.68 11.62
CA GLN A 96 -0.13 1.78 10.50
C GLN A 96 -0.13 0.44 9.77
N LEU A 97 -0.55 0.45 8.50
CA LEU A 97 -0.64 -0.74 7.66
C LEU A 97 0.64 -0.95 6.86
N VAL A 98 1.25 0.17 6.45
CA VAL A 98 2.50 0.21 5.68
C VAL A 98 3.35 1.35 6.22
N ASP A 99 4.65 1.11 6.37
CA ASP A 99 5.67 2.12 6.62
C ASP A 99 6.67 2.18 5.45
N THR A 100 7.42 3.27 5.39
CA THR A 100 8.42 3.50 4.33
C THR A 100 9.73 2.74 4.55
N GLU A 101 9.96 2.13 5.72
CA GLU A 101 11.24 1.52 6.08
C GLU A 101 11.24 0.00 5.90
N THR A 102 10.06 -0.62 5.82
CA THR A 102 9.92 -2.07 5.70
C THR A 102 9.95 -2.51 4.24
N VAL A 103 10.75 -3.54 3.91
CA VAL A 103 10.76 -4.18 2.61
C VAL A 103 9.44 -4.90 2.39
N LEU A 104 8.65 -4.46 1.41
CA LEU A 104 7.37 -5.08 1.08
C LEU A 104 7.52 -6.25 0.11
N THR A 105 8.41 -6.13 -0.87
CA THR A 105 8.68 -7.18 -1.86
C THR A 105 10.05 -7.00 -2.50
N THR A 106 10.47 -7.98 -3.29
CA THR A 106 11.71 -7.90 -4.08
C THR A 106 11.45 -8.32 -5.51
N ILE A 107 12.16 -7.71 -6.46
CA ILE A 107 12.15 -8.11 -7.87
C ILE A 107 13.55 -8.48 -8.33
N PRO A 108 13.72 -9.49 -9.21
CA PRO A 108 15.01 -9.90 -9.74
C PRO A 108 15.72 -8.76 -10.47
N LEU A 109 17.02 -8.61 -10.22
CA LEU A 109 17.89 -7.63 -10.87
C LEU A 109 18.75 -8.30 -11.92
N THR A 110 18.71 -7.81 -13.16
CA THR A 110 19.54 -8.29 -14.25
C THR A 110 20.70 -7.32 -14.54
N LYS A 111 21.79 -7.82 -15.15
CA LYS A 111 23.02 -7.05 -15.47
C LYS A 111 23.74 -6.46 -14.24
N CYS A 112 23.57 -7.08 -13.09
CA CYS A 112 24.34 -6.84 -11.89
C CYS A 112 24.90 -8.19 -11.40
N ARG A 113 26.14 -8.22 -10.90
CA ARG A 113 26.79 -9.43 -10.36
C ARG A 113 26.85 -9.41 -8.85
N THR A 114 26.76 -8.23 -8.27
CA THR A 114 26.88 -8.01 -6.83
C THR A 114 25.54 -8.09 -6.13
N GLU A 115 24.43 -7.85 -6.85
CA GLU A 115 23.08 -7.86 -6.34
C GLU A 115 22.18 -8.70 -7.24
N GLU A 116 21.36 -9.56 -6.64
CA GLU A 116 20.47 -10.47 -7.38
C GLU A 116 19.03 -9.94 -7.45
N ALA A 117 18.64 -9.04 -6.53
CA ALA A 117 17.30 -8.48 -6.43
C ALA A 117 17.32 -7.02 -5.99
N VAL A 118 16.26 -6.30 -6.35
CA VAL A 118 15.93 -4.96 -5.85
C VAL A 118 14.91 -5.09 -4.75
N GLU A 119 15.21 -4.53 -3.60
CA GLU A 119 14.26 -4.38 -2.48
C GLU A 119 13.35 -3.20 -2.74
N LEU A 120 12.05 -3.42 -2.56
CA LEU A 120 11.01 -2.42 -2.77
C LEU A 120 10.32 -2.07 -1.48
N TYR A 121 10.22 -0.78 -1.24
CA TYR A 121 9.63 -0.13 -0.07
C TYR A 121 8.44 0.70 -0.50
N ALA A 122 7.51 0.99 0.40
CA ALA A 122 6.47 1.95 0.09
C ALA A 122 7.04 3.37 -0.02
N ALA A 123 6.54 4.14 -0.98
CA ALA A 123 6.92 5.54 -1.14
C ALA A 123 6.32 6.46 -0.07
N ALA A 124 5.27 6.00 0.63
CA ALA A 124 4.59 6.72 1.70
C ALA A 124 3.96 5.74 2.69
N ASP A 125 3.78 6.21 3.93
CA ASP A 125 3.04 5.51 4.95
C ASP A 125 1.56 5.40 4.57
N LEU A 126 0.93 4.29 4.94
CA LEU A 126 -0.52 4.11 4.83
C LEU A 126 -1.06 3.64 6.17
N SER A 127 -2.10 4.34 6.65
CA SER A 127 -2.83 3.98 7.86
C SER A 127 -4.26 3.60 7.53
N GLY A 128 -4.86 2.76 8.36
CA GLY A 128 -6.25 2.36 8.27
C GLY A 128 -6.85 2.19 9.65
N TYR A 129 -8.18 2.17 9.71
CA TYR A 129 -8.92 1.91 10.94
C TYR A 129 -9.44 0.49 10.94
N GLY A 130 -9.09 -0.30 11.96
CA GLY A 130 -9.46 -1.71 12.01
C GLY A 130 -9.25 -2.35 13.38
N HIS A 131 -9.64 -3.62 13.47
CA HIS A 131 -9.44 -4.43 14.66
C HIS A 131 -7.97 -4.85 14.78
N ALA A 132 -7.50 -5.07 16.01
CA ALA A 132 -6.12 -5.47 16.26
C ALA A 132 -5.72 -6.78 15.56
N ASP A 133 -6.67 -7.70 15.40
CA ASP A 133 -6.46 -9.01 14.78
C ASP A 133 -6.69 -9.03 13.26
N ASP A 134 -7.11 -7.91 12.65
CA ASP A 134 -7.33 -7.84 11.19
C ASP A 134 -6.02 -8.08 10.45
N GLU A 135 -6.06 -8.92 9.42
CA GLU A 135 -4.90 -9.26 8.60
C GLU A 135 -4.63 -8.20 7.53
N VAL A 136 -3.35 -7.78 7.44
CA VAL A 136 -2.89 -6.90 6.35
C VAL A 136 -2.35 -7.77 5.22
N THR A 137 -2.92 -7.62 4.03
CA THR A 137 -2.49 -8.35 2.83
C THR A 137 -2.18 -7.39 1.69
N PHE A 138 -1.36 -7.86 0.71
CA PHE A 138 -0.87 -7.04 -0.38
C PHE A 138 -1.11 -7.72 -1.73
N GLU A 139 -1.52 -6.92 -2.71
CA GLU A 139 -1.50 -7.31 -4.12
C GLU A 139 -0.47 -6.44 -4.85
N PHE A 140 0.58 -7.08 -5.38
CA PHE A 140 1.70 -6.40 -6.01
C PHE A 140 1.52 -6.32 -7.53
N SER A 141 1.66 -5.12 -8.09
CA SER A 141 1.80 -4.88 -9.52
C SER A 141 3.22 -4.42 -9.83
N VAL A 142 4.12 -5.38 -10.04
CA VAL A 142 5.55 -5.17 -10.29
C VAL A 142 6.00 -5.92 -11.54
N PRO A 143 7.06 -5.47 -12.24
CA PRO A 143 7.64 -6.23 -13.36
C PRO A 143 8.30 -7.52 -12.87
N GLU A 144 8.34 -8.54 -13.71
CA GLU A 144 9.00 -9.82 -13.41
C GLU A 144 10.51 -9.67 -13.11
N SER A 145 11.15 -8.65 -13.66
CA SER A 145 12.54 -8.29 -13.39
C SER A 145 12.84 -6.86 -13.82
N THR A 146 13.92 -6.28 -13.29
CA THR A 146 14.45 -5.01 -13.79
C THR A 146 15.93 -5.13 -14.13
N SER A 147 16.45 -4.26 -15.01
CA SER A 147 17.88 -4.22 -15.30
C SER A 147 18.55 -3.13 -14.46
N ALA A 148 19.75 -3.40 -13.91
CA ALA A 148 20.61 -2.33 -13.43
C ALA A 148 20.89 -1.36 -14.60
N THR A 149 20.72 -0.09 -14.51
CA THR A 149 20.89 0.91 -13.53
C THR A 149 19.54 1.41 -13.02
N VAL A 150 19.25 1.20 -11.77
CA VAL A 150 18.06 1.73 -11.10
C VAL A 150 18.54 2.80 -10.13
N LYS A 151 17.94 3.99 -10.19
CA LYS A 151 18.27 5.09 -9.28
C LYS A 151 17.54 4.92 -7.96
N GLU A 152 18.14 5.43 -6.88
CA GLU A 152 17.45 5.62 -5.61
C GLU A 152 16.15 6.42 -5.81
N GLY A 153 15.07 6.00 -5.15
CA GLY A 153 13.74 6.60 -5.29
C GLY A 153 12.99 6.26 -6.58
N ALA A 154 13.53 5.39 -7.44
CA ALA A 154 12.83 4.98 -8.66
C ALA A 154 11.58 4.18 -8.31
N VAL A 155 10.43 4.57 -8.88
CA VAL A 155 9.18 3.81 -8.78
C VAL A 155 9.25 2.61 -9.71
N LEU A 156 9.10 1.40 -9.16
CA LEU A 156 9.21 0.14 -9.91
C LEU A 156 7.90 -0.67 -9.90
N GLY A 157 6.84 -0.15 -9.32
CA GLY A 157 5.54 -0.79 -9.28
C GLY A 157 4.64 -0.16 -8.25
N THR A 158 3.57 -0.87 -7.92
CA THR A 158 2.59 -0.47 -6.90
C THR A 158 2.21 -1.66 -6.05
N ALA A 159 1.77 -1.39 -4.82
CA ALA A 159 1.11 -2.37 -3.95
C ALA A 159 -0.27 -1.86 -3.56
N THR A 160 -1.31 -2.66 -3.80
CA THR A 160 -2.63 -2.44 -3.23
C THR A 160 -2.69 -3.14 -1.88
N VAL A 161 -3.09 -2.37 -0.87
CA VAL A 161 -3.09 -2.79 0.54
C VAL A 161 -4.50 -3.12 0.96
N TYR A 162 -4.71 -4.27 1.57
CA TYR A 162 -5.99 -4.72 2.10
C TYR A 162 -5.89 -4.93 3.61
N LEU A 163 -6.95 -4.61 4.31
CA LEU A 163 -7.17 -4.90 5.73
C LEU A 163 -8.40 -5.78 5.85
N ASP A 164 -8.23 -7.02 6.29
CA ASP A 164 -9.29 -8.04 6.37
C ASP A 164 -10.09 -8.17 5.05
N GLY A 165 -9.38 -8.11 3.90
CA GLY A 165 -9.96 -8.19 2.56
C GLY A 165 -10.61 -6.91 2.02
N TYR A 166 -10.64 -5.83 2.79
CA TYR A 166 -11.11 -4.52 2.33
C TYR A 166 -9.95 -3.69 1.81
N GLU A 167 -10.08 -3.15 0.60
CA GLU A 167 -9.07 -2.29 -0.01
C GLU A 167 -8.94 -0.98 0.77
N MET A 168 -7.74 -0.71 1.27
CA MET A 168 -7.41 0.50 2.04
C MET A 168 -6.75 1.57 1.17
N GLY A 169 -6.08 1.18 0.09
CA GLY A 169 -5.45 2.08 -0.86
C GLY A 169 -4.29 1.43 -1.60
N THR A 170 -3.67 2.22 -2.47
CA THR A 170 -2.51 1.79 -3.27
C THR A 170 -1.33 2.70 -2.98
N VAL A 171 -0.13 2.12 -2.81
CA VAL A 171 1.13 2.83 -2.60
C VAL A 171 2.10 2.52 -3.73
N ASP A 172 2.88 3.51 -4.14
CA ASP A 172 3.99 3.31 -5.06
C ASP A 172 5.12 2.52 -4.37
N LEU A 173 5.79 1.67 -5.13
CA LEU A 173 6.93 0.89 -4.67
C LEU A 173 8.22 1.49 -5.20
N VAL A 174 9.11 1.89 -4.29
CA VAL A 174 10.37 2.57 -4.57
C VAL A 174 11.56 1.79 -4.01
N THR A 175 12.74 2.05 -4.54
CA THR A 175 14.00 1.56 -3.98
C THR A 175 14.71 2.63 -3.17
N HIS A 176 15.32 2.25 -2.03
CA HIS A 176 16.06 3.16 -1.15
C HIS A 176 17.56 3.26 -1.49
N LYS A 177 18.03 2.51 -2.49
CA LYS A 177 19.41 2.59 -2.96
C LYS A 177 19.52 2.59 -4.48
N GLU A 178 20.63 3.09 -4.99
CA GLU A 178 20.97 3.00 -6.39
C GLU A 178 21.57 1.62 -6.71
N TYR A 179 21.12 0.98 -7.78
CA TYR A 179 21.69 -0.25 -8.34
C TYR A 179 22.39 0.05 -9.63
N VAL A 180 23.70 -0.13 -9.67
CA VAL A 180 24.55 0.18 -10.84
C VAL A 180 24.93 -1.10 -11.58
N SER A 181 24.85 -1.08 -12.91
CA SER A 181 25.33 -2.20 -13.73
C SER A 181 26.85 -2.33 -13.60
N ASP A 182 27.32 -3.44 -13.08
CA ASP A 182 28.72 -3.83 -13.07
C ASP A 182 29.11 -4.65 -14.34
N PHE A 183 28.16 -4.83 -15.26
CA PHE A 183 28.38 -5.35 -16.60
C PHE A 183 29.04 -4.28 -17.49
N ARG A 184 30.10 -3.62 -17.00
CA ARG A 184 30.98 -2.86 -17.86
C ARG A 184 31.66 -3.87 -18.78
N THR A 185 31.23 -3.92 -20.02
CA THR A 185 32.12 -4.36 -21.12
C THR A 185 33.33 -3.49 -20.97
N ASP A 186 34.43 -4.04 -20.45
CA ASP A 186 35.70 -3.31 -20.33
C ASP A 186 36.04 -2.85 -21.75
N THR A 187 35.79 -1.54 -22.02
CA THR A 187 36.03 -0.96 -23.33
C THR A 187 37.47 -1.19 -23.77
N LYS A 188 38.40 -1.35 -22.80
CA LYS A 188 39.78 -1.72 -23.05
C LYS A 188 39.93 -3.15 -23.58
N THR A 189 39.23 -4.12 -22.96
CA THR A 189 39.24 -5.54 -23.40
C THR A 189 38.56 -5.69 -24.76
N THR A 190 37.47 -4.99 -25.02
CA THR A 190 36.78 -5.02 -26.31
C THR A 190 37.63 -4.36 -27.41
N LEU A 191 38.28 -3.22 -27.11
CA LEU A 191 39.25 -2.58 -28.03
C LEU A 191 40.46 -3.45 -28.29
N LEU A 192 41.01 -4.16 -27.29
CA LEU A 192 42.12 -5.11 -27.44
C LEU A 192 41.71 -6.30 -28.29
N LEU A 193 40.53 -6.88 -28.09
CA LEU A 193 40.02 -8.00 -28.93
C LEU A 193 39.75 -7.53 -30.36
N MET A 194 39.22 -6.35 -30.59
CA MET A 194 39.05 -5.78 -31.92
C MET A 194 40.38 -5.52 -32.60
N ALA A 195 41.36 -4.96 -31.88
CA ALA A 195 42.71 -4.74 -32.42
C ALA A 195 43.43 -6.07 -32.78
N ALA A 196 43.26 -7.09 -31.93
CA ALA A 196 43.81 -8.43 -32.22
C ALA A 196 43.16 -9.04 -33.44
N LEU A 197 41.83 -8.93 -33.61
CA LEU A 197 41.09 -9.43 -34.76
C LEU A 197 41.54 -8.74 -36.07
N ILE A 198 41.70 -7.42 -36.03
CA ILE A 198 42.23 -6.64 -37.16
C ILE A 198 43.67 -7.07 -37.50
N GLY A 199 44.51 -7.26 -36.47
CA GLY A 199 45.88 -7.78 -36.66
C GLY A 199 45.90 -9.11 -37.33
N ILE A 200 45.07 -10.07 -36.92
CA ILE A 200 44.94 -11.39 -37.56
C ILE A 200 44.48 -11.28 -39.03
N LEU A 201 43.53 -10.39 -39.33
CA LEU A 201 43.05 -10.16 -40.69
C LEU A 201 44.15 -9.57 -41.59
N ILE A 202 44.98 -8.65 -41.08
CA ILE A 202 46.11 -8.07 -41.79
C ILE A 202 47.16 -9.15 -42.08
N VAL A 203 47.51 -10.01 -41.13
CA VAL A 203 48.46 -11.10 -41.28
C VAL A 203 47.97 -12.11 -42.30
N LEU A 204 46.68 -12.50 -42.24
CA LEU A 204 46.06 -13.41 -43.24
C LEU A 204 46.06 -12.78 -44.64
N GLY A 205 45.75 -11.50 -44.77
CA GLY A 205 45.80 -10.74 -46.02
C GLY A 205 47.23 -10.69 -46.60
N PHE A 206 48.24 -10.48 -45.76
CA PHE A 206 49.65 -10.50 -46.17
C PHE A 206 50.12 -11.89 -46.63
N LEU A 207 49.72 -12.95 -45.88
CA LEU A 207 50.03 -14.35 -46.27
C LEU A 207 49.41 -14.73 -47.61
N THR A 208 48.17 -14.31 -47.89
CA THR A 208 47.51 -14.55 -49.17
C THR A 208 48.22 -13.80 -50.33
N MET A 209 48.69 -12.58 -50.06
CA MET A 209 49.40 -11.75 -51.00
C MET A 209 50.80 -12.36 -51.36
N VAL A 210 51.54 -12.88 -50.36
CA VAL A 210 52.80 -13.53 -50.51
C VAL A 210 52.64 -14.90 -51.27
N ALA A 211 51.61 -15.68 -50.91
CA ALA A 211 51.30 -16.94 -51.59
C ALA A 211 50.81 -16.70 -53.01
N GLY A 212 50.08 -15.63 -53.31
CA GLY A 212 49.65 -15.23 -54.64
C GLY A 212 50.81 -14.70 -55.53
N GLY A 213 51.80 -14.02 -54.90
CA GLY A 213 52.96 -13.47 -55.62
C GLY A 213 53.95 -14.54 -56.14
N GLY A 214 53.98 -15.71 -55.48
CA GLY A 214 54.86 -16.85 -55.95
C GLY A 214 54.39 -17.47 -57.24
N SER A 215 53.15 -17.42 -57.63
CA SER A 215 52.59 -18.03 -58.82
C SER A 215 52.83 -17.22 -60.10
N LEU A 216 53.11 -15.94 -60.04
CA LEU A 216 53.37 -15.06 -61.19
C LEU A 216 54.81 -15.16 -61.74
N ASN A 217 55.80 -15.53 -60.93
CA ASN A 217 57.17 -15.65 -61.33
C ASN A 217 57.50 -17.03 -62.05
N LEU A 218 56.71 -18.06 -61.79
CA LEU A 218 56.91 -19.37 -62.48
C LEU A 218 56.32 -19.37 -63.88
N ARG A 219 55.39 -18.55 -64.25
CA ARG A 219 54.85 -18.43 -65.62
C ARG A 219 55.75 -17.63 -66.57
N ARG A 220 56.61 -16.76 -66.09
CA ARG A 220 57.53 -15.97 -66.91
C ARG A 220 58.82 -16.74 -67.33
N ARG A 221 59.22 -17.76 -66.58
CA ARG A 221 60.47 -18.56 -66.84
C ARG A 221 60.30 -19.63 -67.91
N ASN A 222 59.07 -20.03 -68.21
CA ASN A 222 58.81 -21.07 -69.21
C ASN A 222 58.57 -20.57 -70.64
N ARG A 223 58.55 -19.22 -70.88
CA ARG A 223 58.38 -18.64 -72.23
C ARG A 223 59.70 -18.29 -72.94
N SER A 224 60.89 -18.36 -72.29
CA SER A 224 62.16 -18.04 -72.84
C SER A 224 62.98 -19.30 -73.36
N ARG A 225 62.39 -20.50 -73.27
CA ARG A 225 63.07 -21.73 -73.73
C ARG A 225 62.48 -22.38 -75.02
N ARG A 226 61.60 -21.63 -75.74
CA ARG A 226 61.17 -22.05 -77.08
C ARG A 226 61.34 -20.89 -78.04
N ARG A 227 62.58 -20.66 -78.44
CA ARG A 227 63.05 -20.10 -79.72
C ARG A 227 64.41 -20.65 -79.99
#